data_9a5bfba218f5727f3ca837d101a195aa
#
_entry.id   9a5bfba218f5727f3ca837d101a195aa
#
_cell.length_a   1.000
_cell.length_b   1.000
_cell.length_c   1.000
_cell.angle_alpha   90.00
_cell.angle_beta   90.00
_cell.angle_gamma   90.00
#
_symmetry.space_group_name_H-M   'P 1'
#
loop_
_entity.id
_entity.type
_entity.pdbx_description
1 polymer ?
#
loop_
_entity_poly.entity_id
_entity_poly.type
_entity_poly.pdbx_seq_one_letter_code
_entity_poly.pdbx_strand_id
1 'polypeptide(L)'
;MELLGGGGRGPCADPQGTFVLGNLAEVVERVLTFLPAKALLRAAGVCRLWRECARRVLRLQRGVTWVSAGLAGAGRRQDHCLVRALAEELEQNVHILPQTVLYMADSETFISLEECRGHKRARKRTTMEAAFALEKLFPKQCHILGIVTPGIVVTPMGSGNNRPQEIEIGESGFALLFPQIEGIKIQPFHFIKDPKNLTLERHQLTEVGLLDNPELRVVLVFGYNCCKVGANNYLQRVVSAFSDMNVILAGGQVDNLASLTSDKQPLDIDATGVVGLSFSGHRIQSATVLLNEDVNDEKTVEAAMQRLKAANIPERNTIGFMFACVGRGFQYYRAKGNVEADAFRKFFPSVPLFGFFGNGEIGCDRIVTGNFVLKKCNEVKDDDLFHSYTTIMVLIHLGSSK
;
A
#
# COMPACT_ATOMS: atom_id res chain seq x y z
N MET A 1 -32.93 -9.35 -65.77
CA MET A 1 -31.67 -9.50 -65.07
C MET A 1 -31.72 -8.50 -63.91
N GLU A 2 -32.40 -8.94 -62.83
CA GLU A 2 -32.71 -8.10 -61.64
C GLU A 2 -31.59 -8.19 -60.64
N LEU A 3 -31.07 -7.02 -60.22
CA LEU A 3 -30.10 -6.89 -59.17
C LEU A 3 -30.83 -6.71 -57.86
N LEU A 4 -30.79 -7.76 -57.04
CA LEU A 4 -31.30 -7.72 -55.64
C LEU A 4 -30.34 -6.92 -54.76
N GLY A 5 -30.77 -5.73 -54.38
CA GLY A 5 -30.12 -4.93 -53.34
C GLY A 5 -30.36 -5.52 -51.95
N GLY A 6 -29.33 -6.09 -51.33
CA GLY A 6 -29.35 -6.50 -49.94
C GLY A 6 -29.22 -5.30 -49.02
N GLY A 7 -30.30 -4.77 -48.49
CA GLY A 7 -30.27 -3.76 -47.42
C GLY A 7 -29.89 -4.41 -46.09
N GLY A 8 -28.69 -4.22 -45.61
CA GLY A 8 -28.27 -4.55 -44.27
C GLY A 8 -29.01 -3.66 -43.25
N ARG A 9 -29.95 -4.24 -42.53
CA ARG A 9 -30.57 -3.58 -41.35
C ARG A 9 -29.48 -3.50 -40.25
N GLY A 10 -29.03 -2.28 -40.00
CA GLY A 10 -28.26 -2.00 -38.75
C GLY A 10 -29.11 -2.37 -37.53
N PRO A 11 -28.46 -2.66 -36.39
CA PRO A 11 -29.18 -3.05 -35.18
C PRO A 11 -30.20 -1.96 -34.83
N CYS A 12 -31.49 -2.30 -34.82
CA CYS A 12 -32.59 -1.43 -34.37
C CYS A 12 -32.30 -1.04 -32.90
N ALA A 13 -31.93 0.20 -32.64
CA ALA A 13 -31.86 0.73 -31.27
C ALA A 13 -33.30 0.63 -30.67
N ASP A 14 -33.43 -0.08 -29.55
CA ASP A 14 -34.67 -0.15 -28.80
C ASP A 14 -35.03 1.27 -28.30
N PRO A 15 -36.16 1.86 -28.76
CA PRO A 15 -36.54 3.22 -28.37
C PRO A 15 -36.77 3.36 -26.86
N GLN A 16 -37.25 2.31 -26.19
CA GLN A 16 -37.51 2.31 -24.75
C GLN A 16 -36.19 2.26 -23.96
N GLY A 17 -35.27 1.40 -24.38
CA GLY A 17 -33.94 1.35 -23.77
C GLY A 17 -33.14 2.65 -23.93
N THR A 18 -33.23 3.29 -25.10
CA THR A 18 -32.64 4.59 -25.37
C THR A 18 -33.23 5.69 -24.51
N PHE A 19 -34.55 5.71 -24.31
CA PHE A 19 -35.19 6.67 -23.44
C PHE A 19 -34.79 6.50 -21.99
N VAL A 20 -34.77 5.28 -21.47
CA VAL A 20 -34.43 4.95 -20.09
C VAL A 20 -32.99 5.37 -19.79
N LEU A 21 -32.02 4.98 -20.62
CA LEU A 21 -30.61 5.29 -20.44
C LEU A 21 -30.24 6.75 -20.73
N GLY A 22 -31.11 7.46 -21.45
CA GLY A 22 -30.91 8.90 -21.73
C GLY A 22 -31.54 9.84 -20.70
N ASN A 23 -32.54 9.38 -19.91
CA ASN A 23 -33.32 10.27 -19.08
C ASN A 23 -33.48 9.86 -17.61
N LEU A 24 -33.31 8.57 -17.27
CA LEU A 24 -33.53 8.08 -15.92
C LEU A 24 -32.18 7.89 -15.17
N ALA A 25 -31.82 8.92 -14.40
CA ALA A 25 -30.54 8.94 -13.64
C ALA A 25 -30.38 7.74 -12.71
N GLU A 26 -31.43 7.31 -12.02
CA GLU A 26 -31.39 6.19 -11.08
C GLU A 26 -31.05 4.87 -11.77
N VAL A 27 -31.59 4.63 -12.96
CA VAL A 27 -31.30 3.44 -13.75
C VAL A 27 -29.86 3.49 -14.25
N VAL A 28 -29.43 4.64 -14.76
CA VAL A 28 -28.08 4.84 -15.22
C VAL A 28 -27.07 4.63 -14.07
N GLU A 29 -27.29 5.22 -12.91
CA GLU A 29 -26.44 5.01 -11.73
C GLU A 29 -26.34 3.53 -11.35
N ARG A 30 -27.49 2.83 -11.32
CA ARG A 30 -27.53 1.40 -11.00
C ARG A 30 -26.70 0.57 -11.99
N VAL A 31 -26.80 0.85 -13.28
CA VAL A 31 -26.01 0.16 -14.31
C VAL A 31 -24.53 0.50 -14.12
N LEU A 32 -24.19 1.76 -13.88
CA LEU A 32 -22.81 2.23 -13.75
C LEU A 32 -22.10 1.66 -12.50
N THR A 33 -22.85 1.26 -11.45
CA THR A 33 -22.23 0.62 -10.26
C THR A 33 -21.52 -0.70 -10.57
N PHE A 34 -21.85 -1.36 -11.66
CA PHE A 34 -21.22 -2.61 -12.09
C PHE A 34 -19.96 -2.41 -12.91
N LEU A 35 -19.63 -1.18 -13.30
CA LEU A 35 -18.50 -0.88 -14.14
C LEU A 35 -17.24 -0.58 -13.29
N PRO A 36 -16.07 -1.11 -13.67
CA PRO A 36 -14.81 -0.69 -13.10
C PRO A 36 -14.53 0.79 -13.38
N ALA A 37 -13.67 1.42 -12.57
CA ALA A 37 -13.45 2.88 -12.61
C ALA A 37 -13.01 3.39 -14.00
N LYS A 38 -12.17 2.66 -14.72
CA LYS A 38 -11.78 3.04 -16.10
C LYS A 38 -12.94 3.02 -17.08
N ALA A 39 -13.82 2.03 -16.99
CA ALA A 39 -15.02 1.96 -17.82
C ALA A 39 -16.03 3.07 -17.43
N LEU A 40 -16.17 3.38 -16.12
CA LEU A 40 -16.92 4.53 -15.64
C LEU A 40 -16.45 5.86 -16.22
N LEU A 41 -15.13 6.08 -16.26
CA LEU A 41 -14.55 7.30 -16.84
C LEU A 41 -14.82 7.39 -18.35
N ARG A 42 -14.79 6.27 -19.08
CA ARG A 42 -15.18 6.21 -20.50
C ARG A 42 -16.69 6.51 -20.64
N ALA A 43 -17.52 5.91 -19.82
CA ALA A 43 -18.97 6.13 -19.80
C ALA A 43 -19.34 7.59 -19.49
N ALA A 44 -18.58 8.28 -18.65
CA ALA A 44 -18.76 9.71 -18.37
C ALA A 44 -18.56 10.62 -19.60
N GLY A 45 -17.95 10.12 -20.67
CA GLY A 45 -17.79 10.82 -21.96
C GLY A 45 -19.05 10.75 -22.87
N VAL A 46 -20.01 9.88 -22.58
CA VAL A 46 -21.19 9.64 -23.44
C VAL A 46 -22.12 10.84 -23.49
N CYS A 47 -22.58 11.32 -22.32
CA CYS A 47 -23.43 12.50 -22.23
C CYS A 47 -23.34 13.14 -20.84
N ARG A 48 -24.01 14.28 -20.64
CA ARG A 48 -24.03 15.02 -19.38
C ARG A 48 -24.60 14.18 -18.22
N LEU A 49 -25.73 13.50 -18.46
CA LEU A 49 -26.37 12.65 -17.46
C LEU A 49 -25.41 11.53 -16.98
N TRP A 50 -24.80 10.82 -17.90
CA TRP A 50 -23.86 9.73 -17.58
C TRP A 50 -22.62 10.24 -16.83
N ARG A 51 -22.15 11.43 -17.17
CA ARG A 51 -21.02 12.08 -16.44
C ARG A 51 -21.37 12.37 -15.00
N GLU A 52 -22.57 12.87 -14.74
CA GLU A 52 -23.03 13.18 -13.38
C GLU A 52 -23.28 11.90 -12.57
N CYS A 53 -23.89 10.88 -13.18
CA CYS A 53 -24.10 9.57 -12.57
C CYS A 53 -22.77 8.89 -12.25
N ALA A 54 -21.82 8.85 -13.19
CA ALA A 54 -20.50 8.25 -12.99
C ALA A 54 -19.74 8.93 -11.84
N ARG A 55 -19.78 10.27 -11.75
CA ARG A 55 -19.17 11.01 -10.65
C ARG A 55 -19.78 10.64 -9.30
N ARG A 56 -21.10 10.44 -9.23
CA ARG A 56 -21.78 10.01 -7.99
C ARG A 56 -21.36 8.60 -7.61
N VAL A 57 -21.36 7.67 -8.56
CA VAL A 57 -20.94 6.29 -8.33
C VAL A 57 -19.49 6.25 -7.81
N LEU A 58 -18.55 6.95 -8.44
CA LEU A 58 -17.15 6.99 -7.99
C LEU A 58 -16.99 7.55 -6.57
N ARG A 59 -17.79 8.55 -6.18
CA ARG A 59 -17.75 9.12 -4.83
C ARG A 59 -18.29 8.18 -3.74
N LEU A 60 -19.11 7.22 -4.09
CA LEU A 60 -19.63 6.21 -3.17
C LEU A 60 -18.63 5.08 -2.91
N GLN A 61 -17.66 4.89 -3.80
CA GLN A 61 -16.62 3.88 -3.68
C GLN A 61 -15.50 4.36 -2.74
N ARG A 62 -15.62 4.06 -1.44
CA ARG A 62 -14.73 4.56 -0.37
C ARG A 62 -13.85 3.49 0.26
N GLY A 63 -13.96 2.24 -0.18
CA GLY A 63 -13.18 1.13 0.35
C GLY A 63 -11.77 1.11 -0.23
N VAL A 64 -10.80 0.80 0.62
CA VAL A 64 -9.43 0.51 0.14
C VAL A 64 -9.47 -0.79 -0.64
N THR A 65 -8.79 -0.79 -1.77
CA THR A 65 -8.65 -1.96 -2.66
C THR A 65 -7.17 -2.23 -2.87
N TRP A 66 -6.84 -3.46 -3.21
CA TRP A 66 -5.46 -3.81 -3.54
C TRP A 66 -5.39 -4.77 -4.71
N VAL A 67 -4.23 -4.85 -5.31
CA VAL A 67 -3.88 -5.83 -6.34
C VAL A 67 -2.60 -6.52 -5.92
N SER A 68 -2.54 -7.82 -6.08
CA SER A 68 -1.37 -8.62 -5.76
C SER A 68 -0.95 -9.50 -6.93
N ALA A 69 0.35 -9.79 -7.02
CA ALA A 69 0.95 -10.63 -8.04
C ALA A 69 2.08 -11.49 -7.47
N GLY A 70 2.41 -12.58 -8.13
CA GLY A 70 3.58 -13.40 -7.77
C GLY A 70 3.29 -14.61 -6.91
N LEU A 71 2.05 -15.10 -6.83
CA LEU A 71 1.75 -16.28 -6.03
C LEU A 71 1.65 -17.56 -6.82
N ALA A 72 2.12 -18.64 -6.20
CA ALA A 72 2.22 -19.98 -6.75
C ALA A 72 0.93 -20.45 -7.44
N GLY A 73 1.00 -20.68 -8.71
CA GLY A 73 -0.06 -21.15 -9.58
C GLY A 73 0.26 -20.91 -11.05
N ALA A 74 1.22 -20.08 -11.34
CA ALA A 74 1.63 -19.78 -12.69
C ALA A 74 2.53 -20.88 -13.25
N GLY A 75 1.93 -21.81 -13.95
CA GLY A 75 2.62 -22.48 -15.02
C GLY A 75 3.10 -21.44 -16.02
N ARG A 76 4.42 -21.27 -16.14
CA ARG A 76 5.12 -20.77 -17.33
C ARG A 76 4.63 -19.46 -17.93
N ARG A 77 5.14 -18.32 -17.47
CA ARG A 77 5.76 -17.26 -18.28
C ARG A 77 6.11 -16.06 -17.39
N GLN A 78 7.37 -15.73 -17.40
CA GLN A 78 8.07 -14.68 -16.68
C GLN A 78 7.91 -13.35 -17.43
N ASP A 79 6.82 -12.62 -17.21
CA ASP A 79 6.70 -11.26 -17.76
C ASP A 79 6.08 -10.35 -16.69
N HIS A 80 6.89 -9.47 -16.07
CA HIS A 80 6.49 -8.32 -15.25
C HIS A 80 5.17 -8.52 -14.50
N CYS A 81 5.14 -9.48 -13.58
CA CYS A 81 3.93 -10.01 -13.00
C CYS A 81 3.05 -8.92 -12.36
N LEU A 82 3.65 -7.98 -11.60
CA LEU A 82 2.89 -6.93 -10.92
C LEU A 82 2.32 -5.89 -11.90
N VAL A 83 3.10 -5.45 -12.89
CA VAL A 83 2.64 -4.47 -13.90
C VAL A 83 1.46 -5.02 -14.68
N ARG A 84 1.56 -6.28 -15.08
CA ARG A 84 0.51 -6.97 -15.84
C ARG A 84 -0.74 -7.20 -15.00
N ALA A 85 -0.58 -7.71 -13.78
CA ALA A 85 -1.69 -7.93 -12.85
C ALA A 85 -2.43 -6.63 -12.54
N LEU A 86 -1.69 -5.54 -12.29
CA LEU A 86 -2.28 -4.22 -12.09
C LEU A 86 -3.03 -3.74 -13.34
N ALA A 87 -2.46 -3.90 -14.54
CA ALA A 87 -3.10 -3.47 -15.77
C ALA A 87 -4.43 -4.21 -16.00
N GLU A 88 -4.44 -5.53 -15.80
CA GLU A 88 -5.63 -6.38 -15.96
C GLU A 88 -6.69 -6.04 -14.91
N GLU A 89 -6.32 -5.95 -13.63
CA GLU A 89 -7.26 -5.66 -12.54
C GLU A 89 -7.85 -4.24 -12.60
N LEU A 90 -7.04 -3.24 -12.97
CA LEU A 90 -7.52 -1.87 -13.19
C LEU A 90 -8.53 -1.75 -14.33
N GLU A 91 -8.45 -2.62 -15.34
CA GLU A 91 -9.42 -2.64 -16.44
C GLU A 91 -10.72 -3.38 -16.06
N GLN A 92 -10.64 -4.41 -15.22
CA GLN A 92 -11.74 -5.35 -15.02
C GLN A 92 -12.42 -5.26 -13.66
N ASN A 93 -11.67 -5.04 -12.58
CA ASN A 93 -12.14 -5.27 -11.22
C ASN A 93 -11.98 -4.09 -10.27
N VAL A 94 -11.16 -3.09 -10.59
CA VAL A 94 -10.97 -1.95 -9.70
C VAL A 94 -12.05 -0.90 -9.93
N HIS A 95 -12.95 -0.75 -8.95
CA HIS A 95 -14.08 0.17 -9.00
C HIS A 95 -13.80 1.54 -8.38
N ILE A 96 -12.71 1.68 -7.62
CA ILE A 96 -12.32 2.95 -6.99
C ILE A 96 -11.45 3.81 -7.91
N LEU A 97 -11.48 5.12 -7.71
CA LEU A 97 -10.49 6.04 -8.27
C LEU A 97 -9.44 6.31 -7.20
N PRO A 98 -8.21 5.78 -7.33
CA PRO A 98 -7.19 5.96 -6.31
C PRO A 98 -6.70 7.40 -6.27
N GLN A 99 -6.55 7.94 -5.06
CA GLN A 99 -5.88 9.21 -4.79
C GLN A 99 -4.43 8.99 -4.35
N THR A 100 -4.20 7.90 -3.59
CA THR A 100 -2.87 7.50 -3.15
C THR A 100 -2.67 6.02 -3.44
N VAL A 101 -1.49 5.66 -3.91
CA VAL A 101 -1.07 4.27 -4.16
C VAL A 101 0.22 4.02 -3.40
N LEU A 102 0.22 2.94 -2.63
CA LEU A 102 1.44 2.37 -2.06
C LEU A 102 1.66 1.01 -2.70
N TYR A 103 2.76 0.83 -3.43
CA TYR A 103 3.14 -0.49 -3.86
C TYR A 103 4.47 -0.94 -3.25
N MET A 104 4.54 -2.23 -2.95
CA MET A 104 5.74 -2.90 -2.46
C MET A 104 6.00 -4.10 -3.34
N ALA A 105 7.24 -4.28 -3.76
CA ALA A 105 7.60 -5.40 -4.60
C ALA A 105 9.00 -5.91 -4.27
N ASP A 106 9.18 -7.20 -4.47
CA ASP A 106 10.48 -7.84 -4.40
C ASP A 106 11.39 -7.33 -5.53
N SER A 107 12.69 -7.35 -5.29
CA SER A 107 13.69 -6.88 -6.26
C SER A 107 13.63 -7.63 -7.59
N GLU A 108 13.25 -8.91 -7.58
CA GLU A 108 13.12 -9.72 -8.78
C GLU A 108 11.99 -9.24 -9.70
N THR A 109 10.94 -8.63 -9.14
CA THR A 109 9.82 -8.02 -9.90
C THR A 109 10.29 -6.93 -10.88
N PHE A 110 11.42 -6.28 -10.57
CA PHE A 110 12.00 -5.21 -11.40
C PHE A 110 13.15 -5.67 -12.28
N ILE A 111 13.56 -6.94 -12.21
CA ILE A 111 14.65 -7.50 -13.00
C ILE A 111 14.06 -8.36 -14.13
N SER A 112 14.15 -7.91 -15.36
CA SER A 112 13.90 -8.77 -16.51
C SER A 112 15.00 -9.81 -16.66
N LEU A 113 14.65 -11.09 -16.68
CA LEU A 113 15.59 -12.22 -16.64
C LEU A 113 16.53 -12.33 -17.85
N GLU A 114 16.19 -11.70 -18.97
CA GLU A 114 16.97 -11.83 -20.20
C GLU A 114 18.13 -10.85 -20.34
N GLU A 115 18.09 -9.69 -19.69
CA GLU A 115 19.06 -8.61 -19.91
C GLU A 115 20.09 -8.38 -18.80
N CYS A 116 19.91 -8.95 -17.61
CA CYS A 116 20.63 -8.47 -16.43
C CYS A 116 21.79 -9.34 -15.95
N ARG A 117 22.32 -10.24 -16.74
CA ARG A 117 23.50 -11.06 -16.34
C ARG A 117 24.84 -10.31 -16.30
N GLY A 118 24.89 -9.01 -16.21
CA GLY A 118 26.19 -8.37 -16.25
C GLY A 118 26.40 -7.02 -15.59
N HIS A 119 25.49 -6.07 -15.56
CA HIS A 119 25.84 -4.71 -15.15
C HIS A 119 24.82 -4.01 -14.23
N LYS A 120 25.36 -3.36 -13.14
CA LYS A 120 24.57 -2.49 -12.23
C LYS A 120 23.75 -1.41 -12.98
N ARG A 121 24.25 -0.89 -14.11
CA ARG A 121 23.55 0.09 -14.93
C ARG A 121 22.30 -0.49 -15.63
N ALA A 122 22.34 -1.74 -16.06
CA ALA A 122 21.20 -2.41 -16.67
C ALA A 122 20.08 -2.63 -15.66
N ARG A 123 20.41 -3.11 -14.45
CA ARG A 123 19.42 -3.24 -13.35
C ARG A 123 18.71 -1.93 -13.01
N LYS A 124 19.46 -0.82 -12.90
CA LYS A 124 18.92 0.50 -12.65
C LYS A 124 17.89 0.91 -13.72
N ARG A 125 18.22 0.71 -14.97
CA ARG A 125 17.35 1.06 -16.12
C ARG A 125 16.08 0.24 -16.10
N THR A 126 16.15 -1.06 -15.86
CA THR A 126 14.99 -1.95 -15.81
C THR A 126 14.05 -1.61 -14.66
N THR A 127 14.58 -1.32 -13.47
CA THR A 127 13.77 -0.87 -12.33
C THR A 127 13.00 0.41 -12.65
N MET A 128 13.66 1.39 -13.28
CA MET A 128 13.01 2.64 -13.69
C MET A 128 11.93 2.41 -14.75
N GLU A 129 12.18 1.55 -15.73
CA GLU A 129 11.21 1.24 -16.79
C GLU A 129 9.95 0.57 -16.22
N ALA A 130 10.11 -0.40 -15.31
CA ALA A 130 8.98 -1.04 -14.63
C ALA A 130 8.22 -0.05 -13.73
N ALA A 131 8.92 0.79 -12.96
CA ALA A 131 8.31 1.84 -12.16
C ALA A 131 7.51 2.83 -13.01
N PHE A 132 8.05 3.31 -14.12
CA PHE A 132 7.33 4.16 -15.07
C PHE A 132 6.12 3.47 -15.70
N ALA A 133 6.22 2.17 -15.99
CA ALA A 133 5.09 1.41 -16.51
C ALA A 133 3.96 1.33 -15.47
N LEU A 134 4.29 1.09 -14.20
CA LEU A 134 3.33 1.12 -13.09
C LEU A 134 2.68 2.50 -12.91
N GLU A 135 3.46 3.56 -12.91
CA GLU A 135 2.97 4.94 -12.76
C GLU A 135 1.97 5.34 -13.85
N LYS A 136 2.20 4.91 -15.09
CA LYS A 136 1.31 5.20 -16.23
C LYS A 136 -0.07 4.54 -16.12
N LEU A 137 -0.22 3.54 -15.25
CA LEU A 137 -1.51 2.89 -15.03
C LEU A 137 -2.49 3.75 -14.24
N PHE A 138 -1.99 4.74 -13.50
CA PHE A 138 -2.76 5.57 -12.59
C PHE A 138 -2.99 6.99 -13.13
N PRO A 139 -4.02 7.71 -12.64
CA PRO A 139 -4.25 9.10 -12.98
C PRO A 139 -3.04 9.97 -12.59
N LYS A 140 -2.75 11.00 -13.40
CA LYS A 140 -1.62 11.94 -13.14
C LYS A 140 -1.68 12.64 -11.78
N GLN A 141 -2.87 12.78 -11.20
CA GLN A 141 -3.08 13.43 -9.90
C GLN A 141 -2.95 12.43 -8.72
N CYS A 142 -2.73 11.16 -9.01
CA CYS A 142 -2.55 10.14 -7.99
C CYS A 142 -1.15 10.26 -7.37
N HIS A 143 -1.09 10.26 -6.03
CA HIS A 143 0.18 10.16 -5.32
C HIS A 143 0.62 8.70 -5.28
N ILE A 144 1.80 8.42 -5.81
CA ILE A 144 2.34 7.06 -5.86
C ILE A 144 3.61 6.99 -5.03
N LEU A 145 3.68 6.02 -4.13
CA LEU A 145 4.88 5.61 -3.42
C LEU A 145 5.14 4.14 -3.71
N GLY A 146 6.27 3.84 -4.29
CA GLY A 146 6.72 2.48 -4.59
C GLY A 146 8.07 2.18 -3.97
N ILE A 147 8.16 1.07 -3.25
CA ILE A 147 9.39 0.61 -2.60
C ILE A 147 9.75 -0.80 -3.02
N VAL A 148 11.06 -1.06 -3.05
CA VAL A 148 11.65 -2.38 -3.30
C VAL A 148 12.12 -2.97 -1.99
N THR A 149 11.77 -4.22 -1.74
CA THR A 149 12.03 -4.91 -0.48
C THR A 149 12.62 -6.29 -0.73
N PRO A 150 13.35 -6.89 0.21
CA PRO A 150 13.85 -8.25 0.08
C PRO A 150 12.78 -9.34 -0.06
N GLY A 151 11.61 -9.11 0.53
CA GLY A 151 10.44 -9.96 0.48
C GLY A 151 9.20 -9.19 0.87
N ILE A 152 8.03 -9.75 0.65
CA ILE A 152 6.74 -9.10 0.94
C ILE A 152 5.82 -9.95 1.80
N VAL A 153 4.89 -9.28 2.46
CA VAL A 153 3.73 -9.90 3.11
C VAL A 153 2.48 -9.37 2.42
N VAL A 154 1.60 -10.27 2.00
CA VAL A 154 0.43 -9.88 1.21
C VAL A 154 -0.76 -10.80 1.44
N THR A 155 -1.94 -10.22 1.53
CA THR A 155 -3.21 -10.94 1.39
C THR A 155 -3.56 -11.02 -0.10
N PRO A 156 -3.60 -12.23 -0.70
CA PRO A 156 -3.90 -12.39 -2.12
C PRO A 156 -5.30 -11.88 -2.46
N MET A 157 -5.46 -11.34 -3.67
CA MET A 157 -6.78 -11.11 -4.26
C MET A 157 -7.36 -12.42 -4.80
N GLY A 158 -8.67 -12.57 -4.69
CA GLY A 158 -9.39 -13.65 -5.35
C GLY A 158 -10.42 -14.37 -4.48
N SER A 159 -11.25 -15.16 -5.12
CA SER A 159 -12.35 -15.88 -4.51
C SER A 159 -11.86 -17.04 -3.64
N GLY A 160 -11.97 -16.92 -2.35
CA GLY A 160 -12.03 -18.07 -1.45
C GLY A 160 -10.90 -18.28 -0.47
N ASN A 161 -9.69 -17.76 -0.66
CA ASN A 161 -8.64 -17.90 0.32
C ASN A 161 -7.92 -16.59 0.58
N ASN A 162 -8.47 -15.78 1.49
CA ASN A 162 -7.86 -14.53 1.93
C ASN A 162 -6.77 -14.76 2.99
N ARG A 163 -6.08 -15.88 2.97
CA ARG A 163 -4.97 -16.18 3.86
C ARG A 163 -3.77 -15.32 3.48
N PRO A 164 -3.29 -14.43 4.35
CA PRO A 164 -2.09 -13.67 4.07
C PRO A 164 -0.88 -14.58 3.93
N GLN A 165 0.08 -14.17 3.14
CA GLN A 165 1.27 -14.95 2.81
C GLN A 165 2.52 -14.14 3.05
N GLU A 166 3.51 -14.80 3.65
CA GLU A 166 4.87 -14.34 3.81
C GLU A 166 5.69 -14.88 2.63
N ILE A 167 6.15 -13.99 1.75
CA ILE A 167 6.91 -14.34 0.55
C ILE A 167 8.32 -13.75 0.72
N GLU A 168 9.25 -14.60 1.14
CA GLU A 168 10.62 -14.19 1.43
C GLU A 168 11.50 -14.17 0.18
N ILE A 169 11.16 -14.96 -0.82
CA ILE A 169 11.95 -15.13 -2.06
C ILE A 169 10.99 -15.29 -3.24
N GLY A 170 11.33 -14.66 -4.34
CA GLY A 170 10.66 -14.81 -5.62
C GLY A 170 9.88 -13.57 -6.06
N GLU A 171 9.68 -13.47 -7.35
CA GLU A 171 8.97 -12.35 -7.98
C GLU A 171 7.57 -12.19 -7.38
N SER A 172 7.38 -11.13 -6.65
CA SER A 172 6.14 -10.85 -5.92
C SER A 172 5.96 -9.37 -5.66
N GLY A 173 4.71 -8.95 -5.55
CA GLY A 173 4.39 -7.56 -5.26
C GLY A 173 2.91 -7.35 -4.99
N PHE A 174 2.60 -6.20 -4.42
CA PHE A 174 1.23 -5.72 -4.27
C PHE A 174 1.16 -4.21 -4.39
N ALA A 175 -0.03 -3.71 -4.72
CA ALA A 175 -0.35 -2.30 -4.69
C ALA A 175 -1.62 -2.06 -3.88
N LEU A 176 -1.54 -1.20 -2.88
CA LEU A 176 -2.67 -0.70 -2.11
C LEU A 176 -3.19 0.57 -2.76
N LEU A 177 -4.48 0.61 -3.04
CA LEU A 177 -5.18 1.69 -3.72
C LEU A 177 -6.10 2.38 -2.73
N PHE A 178 -5.76 3.59 -2.33
CA PHE A 178 -6.53 4.41 -1.40
C PHE A 178 -7.38 5.41 -2.19
N PRO A 179 -8.72 5.34 -2.14
CA PRO A 179 -9.58 6.38 -2.68
C PRO A 179 -9.56 7.62 -1.79
N GLN A 180 -10.21 8.68 -2.22
CA GLN A 180 -10.48 9.80 -1.35
C GLN A 180 -11.49 9.37 -0.26
N ILE A 181 -11.05 9.42 1.00
CA ILE A 181 -11.86 9.10 2.17
C ILE A 181 -12.14 10.40 2.93
N GLU A 182 -13.41 10.68 3.17
CA GLU A 182 -13.83 11.91 3.82
C GLU A 182 -13.29 12.02 5.27
N GLY A 183 -12.63 13.13 5.56
CA GLY A 183 -12.01 13.39 6.87
C GLY A 183 -10.73 12.58 7.11
N ILE A 184 -10.16 11.97 6.07
CA ILE A 184 -8.89 11.27 6.14
C ILE A 184 -7.98 11.77 5.02
N LYS A 185 -6.74 12.06 5.37
CA LYS A 185 -5.70 12.46 4.43
C LYS A 185 -4.55 11.46 4.52
N ILE A 186 -4.22 10.87 3.37
CA ILE A 186 -3.09 9.95 3.23
C ILE A 186 -2.09 10.58 2.28
N GLN A 187 -0.90 10.89 2.77
CA GLN A 187 0.10 11.62 2.01
C GLN A 187 1.46 10.94 2.03
N PRO A 188 2.12 10.77 0.89
CA PRO A 188 3.54 10.43 0.87
C PRO A 188 4.38 11.62 1.32
N PHE A 189 5.51 11.33 1.93
CA PHE A 189 6.57 12.29 2.25
C PHE A 189 7.92 11.71 1.89
N HIS A 190 8.90 12.58 1.67
CA HIS A 190 10.24 12.19 1.27
C HIS A 190 11.28 13.18 1.77
N PHE A 191 12.32 12.64 2.41
CA PHE A 191 13.49 13.39 2.83
C PHE A 191 14.74 12.75 2.26
N ILE A 192 15.41 13.47 1.35
CA ILE A 192 16.66 13.01 0.74
C ILE A 192 17.81 13.43 1.66
N LYS A 193 18.71 12.49 1.94
CA LYS A 193 19.94 12.78 2.68
C LYS A 193 20.88 13.64 1.82
N ASP A 194 21.06 14.89 2.23
CA ASP A 194 22.09 15.76 1.66
C ASP A 194 23.46 15.42 2.28
N PRO A 195 24.49 15.07 1.49
CA PRO A 195 25.83 14.83 2.02
C PRO A 195 26.44 16.04 2.75
N LYS A 196 26.01 17.25 2.42
CA LYS A 196 26.51 18.51 2.98
C LYS A 196 25.71 18.98 4.19
N ASN A 197 24.45 18.62 4.26
CA ASN A 197 23.56 19.02 5.36
C ASN A 197 22.77 17.82 5.87
N LEU A 198 23.20 17.29 7.02
CA LEU A 198 22.56 16.17 7.67
C LEU A 198 21.42 16.60 8.64
N THR A 199 21.14 17.90 8.73
CA THR A 199 20.09 18.39 9.61
C THR A 199 18.74 18.33 8.91
N LEU A 200 17.76 17.71 9.53
CA LEU A 200 16.37 17.80 9.14
C LEU A 200 15.80 19.06 9.81
N GLU A 201 15.41 20.03 9.01
CA GLU A 201 14.87 21.29 9.53
C GLU A 201 13.38 21.16 9.84
N ARG A 202 12.93 21.79 10.92
CA ARG A 202 11.54 21.74 11.37
C ARG A 202 10.55 22.14 10.27
N HIS A 203 10.90 23.13 9.44
CA HIS A 203 10.02 23.58 8.36
C HIS A 203 9.75 22.50 7.31
N GLN A 204 10.72 21.61 7.04
CA GLN A 204 10.55 20.48 6.10
C GLN A 204 9.49 19.50 6.58
N LEU A 205 9.45 19.23 7.88
CA LEU A 205 8.43 18.36 8.49
C LEU A 205 7.05 19.02 8.49
N THR A 206 6.99 20.33 8.75
CA THR A 206 5.72 21.08 8.73
C THR A 206 5.17 21.18 7.31
N GLU A 207 6.02 21.40 6.30
CA GLU A 207 5.61 21.52 4.88
C GLU A 207 4.90 20.24 4.38
N VAL A 208 5.35 19.08 4.82
CA VAL A 208 4.73 17.79 4.44
C VAL A 208 3.64 17.33 5.42
N GLY A 209 3.27 18.18 6.40
CA GLY A 209 2.18 17.91 7.35
C GLY A 209 2.49 16.88 8.42
N LEU A 210 3.77 16.69 8.75
CA LEU A 210 4.23 15.79 9.81
C LEU A 210 4.42 16.49 11.16
N LEU A 211 4.64 17.81 11.17
CA LEU A 211 4.61 18.65 12.36
C LEU A 211 3.48 19.66 12.25
N ASP A 212 3.09 20.22 13.40
CA ASP A 212 2.01 21.20 13.52
C ASP A 212 0.68 20.71 12.91
N ASN A 213 0.46 19.40 12.89
CA ASN A 213 -0.72 18.72 12.39
C ASN A 213 -1.43 17.95 13.54
N PRO A 214 -2.46 18.53 14.15
CA PRO A 214 -3.16 17.91 15.31
C PRO A 214 -3.97 16.66 14.91
N GLU A 215 -4.19 16.44 13.62
CA GLU A 215 -4.91 15.27 13.13
C GLU A 215 -3.99 14.11 12.72
N LEU A 216 -2.67 14.27 12.78
CA LEU A 216 -1.73 13.19 12.48
C LEU A 216 -1.90 12.02 13.45
N ARG A 217 -2.00 10.80 12.93
CA ARG A 217 -2.24 9.59 13.74
C ARG A 217 -1.20 8.51 13.51
N VAL A 218 -0.85 8.28 12.26
CA VAL A 218 0.07 7.20 11.88
C VAL A 218 1.08 7.74 10.87
N VAL A 219 2.33 7.35 11.06
CA VAL A 219 3.42 7.59 10.14
C VAL A 219 4.10 6.27 9.83
N LEU A 220 3.99 5.80 8.59
CA LEU A 220 4.76 4.68 8.08
C LEU A 220 6.06 5.23 7.50
N VAL A 221 7.20 4.73 7.99
CA VAL A 221 8.54 5.24 7.68
C VAL A 221 9.40 4.15 7.06
N PHE A 222 10.01 4.46 5.92
CA PHE A 222 10.89 3.54 5.20
C PHE A 222 12.22 4.22 4.89
N GLY A 223 13.30 3.70 5.49
CA GLY A 223 14.66 4.09 5.12
C GLY A 223 15.11 3.28 3.91
N TYR A 224 15.60 3.92 2.86
CA TYR A 224 16.06 3.23 1.65
C TYR A 224 17.55 3.49 1.38
N ASN A 225 18.22 2.53 0.72
CA ASN A 225 19.66 2.53 0.48
C ASN A 225 20.48 2.69 1.77
N CYS A 226 20.05 2.06 2.86
CA CYS A 226 20.63 2.23 4.19
C CYS A 226 22.03 1.63 4.35
N CYS A 227 22.52 0.86 3.37
CA CYS A 227 23.91 0.36 3.34
C CYS A 227 24.97 1.46 3.12
N LYS A 228 24.54 2.67 2.71
CA LYS A 228 25.43 3.80 2.48
C LYS A 228 25.85 4.46 3.79
N VAL A 229 27.09 4.96 3.84
CA VAL A 229 27.64 5.61 5.02
C VAL A 229 26.74 6.75 5.53
N GLY A 230 26.42 6.71 6.81
CA GLY A 230 25.60 7.72 7.49
C GLY A 230 24.10 7.66 7.19
N ALA A 231 23.62 6.65 6.43
CA ALA A 231 22.19 6.47 6.13
C ALA A 231 21.40 6.17 7.40
N ASN A 232 21.88 5.26 8.23
CA ASN A 232 21.24 4.91 9.49
C ASN A 232 21.15 6.10 10.45
N ASN A 233 22.19 6.91 10.56
CA ASN A 233 22.17 8.12 11.39
C ASN A 233 21.14 9.14 10.88
N TYR A 234 20.98 9.24 9.56
CA TYR A 234 19.96 10.12 8.98
C TYR A 234 18.55 9.61 9.27
N LEU A 235 18.31 8.30 9.08
CA LEU A 235 17.04 7.65 9.42
C LEU A 235 16.70 7.86 10.91
N GLN A 236 17.66 7.65 11.82
CA GLN A 236 17.46 7.89 13.26
C GLN A 236 17.05 9.33 13.55
N ARG A 237 17.63 10.31 12.89
CA ARG A 237 17.27 11.73 13.07
C ARG A 237 15.84 12.01 12.59
N VAL A 238 15.44 11.45 11.45
CA VAL A 238 14.06 11.59 10.96
C VAL A 238 13.08 10.96 11.94
N VAL A 239 13.35 9.76 12.42
CA VAL A 239 12.49 9.02 13.35
C VAL A 239 12.41 9.71 14.71
N SER A 240 13.54 10.22 15.23
CA SER A 240 13.58 10.94 16.51
C SER A 240 12.71 12.20 16.51
N ALA A 241 12.46 12.80 15.36
CA ALA A 241 11.53 13.93 15.27
C ALA A 241 10.08 13.58 15.64
N PHE A 242 9.74 12.29 15.65
CA PHE A 242 8.40 11.78 15.99
C PHE A 242 8.32 11.11 17.36
N SER A 243 9.45 10.88 18.04
CA SER A 243 9.49 10.09 19.29
C SER A 243 8.60 10.65 20.39
N ASP A 244 8.51 11.98 20.49
CA ASP A 244 7.72 12.69 21.50
C ASP A 244 6.27 12.97 21.04
N MET A 245 5.90 12.53 19.84
CA MET A 245 4.56 12.79 19.29
C MET A 245 3.58 11.66 19.65
N ASN A 246 2.32 12.04 19.87
CA ASN A 246 1.22 11.08 20.08
C ASN A 246 0.77 10.44 18.76
N VAL A 247 1.69 9.79 18.05
CA VAL A 247 1.42 9.11 16.79
C VAL A 247 1.92 7.67 16.83
N ILE A 248 1.31 6.81 16.04
CA ILE A 248 1.88 5.51 15.72
C ILE A 248 2.98 5.70 14.70
N LEU A 249 4.16 5.21 15.02
CA LEU A 249 5.30 5.16 14.11
C LEU A 249 5.61 3.69 13.85
N ALA A 250 5.67 3.31 12.57
CA ALA A 250 5.97 1.95 12.17
C ALA A 250 6.65 1.91 10.80
N GLY A 251 7.42 0.88 10.53
CA GLY A 251 8.10 0.69 9.26
C GLY A 251 9.41 -0.05 9.39
N GLY A 252 10.40 0.33 8.58
CA GLY A 252 11.71 -0.30 8.61
C GLY A 252 12.63 0.13 7.47
N GLN A 253 13.70 -0.63 7.30
CA GLN A 253 14.67 -0.40 6.23
C GLN A 253 14.37 -1.29 5.03
N VAL A 254 14.23 -0.66 3.87
CA VAL A 254 13.95 -1.29 2.58
C VAL A 254 15.15 -1.19 1.65
N ASP A 255 15.16 -1.98 0.57
CA ASP A 255 16.30 -1.99 -0.35
C ASP A 255 16.39 -0.68 -1.13
N ASN A 256 15.27 -0.25 -1.75
CA ASN A 256 15.30 0.92 -2.62
C ASN A 256 13.94 1.61 -2.72
N LEU A 257 13.98 2.84 -3.23
CA LEU A 257 12.81 3.59 -3.67
C LEU A 257 12.63 3.36 -5.18
N ALA A 258 11.43 2.91 -5.60
CA ALA A 258 11.11 2.65 -6.99
C ALA A 258 10.32 3.77 -7.65
N SER A 259 9.29 4.27 -6.97
CA SER A 259 8.43 5.35 -7.48
C SER A 259 8.09 6.35 -6.39
N LEU A 260 8.11 7.62 -6.74
CA LEU A 260 7.53 8.68 -5.95
C LEU A 260 7.03 9.78 -6.88
N THR A 261 5.72 9.98 -6.93
CA THR A 261 5.17 11.14 -7.62
C THR A 261 5.33 12.37 -6.76
N SER A 262 6.25 13.22 -7.14
CA SER A 262 6.49 14.53 -6.53
C SER A 262 6.50 15.58 -7.63
N ASP A 263 5.79 16.68 -7.45
CA ASP A 263 5.74 17.78 -8.41
C ASP A 263 7.07 18.56 -8.51
N LYS A 264 8.02 18.30 -7.63
CA LYS A 264 9.17 19.17 -7.44
C LYS A 264 10.52 18.65 -7.94
N GLN A 265 10.75 17.33 -8.00
CA GLN A 265 12.06 16.80 -8.40
C GLN A 265 11.98 15.40 -9.05
N PRO A 266 12.82 15.12 -10.07
CA PRO A 266 12.97 13.77 -10.60
C PRO A 266 13.49 12.82 -9.51
N LEU A 267 13.01 11.60 -9.51
CA LEU A 267 13.47 10.57 -8.58
C LEU A 267 14.92 10.18 -8.86
N ASP A 268 15.79 10.31 -7.85
CA ASP A 268 17.14 9.75 -7.87
C ASP A 268 17.17 8.45 -7.05
N ILE A 269 17.11 7.32 -7.75
CA ILE A 269 17.13 5.98 -7.13
C ILE A 269 18.48 5.62 -6.49
N ASP A 270 19.55 6.38 -6.78
CA ASP A 270 20.84 6.21 -6.11
C ASP A 270 20.96 7.07 -4.85
N ALA A 271 20.01 7.96 -4.61
CA ALA A 271 19.98 8.71 -3.37
C ALA A 271 19.76 7.79 -2.17
N THR A 272 20.09 8.29 -1.00
CA THR A 272 19.73 7.70 0.29
C THR A 272 18.76 8.64 0.96
N GLY A 273 17.77 8.11 1.63
CA GLY A 273 16.80 8.94 2.29
C GLY A 273 15.76 8.17 3.09
N VAL A 274 14.75 8.90 3.47
CA VAL A 274 13.60 8.39 4.21
C VAL A 274 12.33 8.79 3.45
N VAL A 275 11.49 7.81 3.21
CA VAL A 275 10.21 7.98 2.53
C VAL A 275 9.11 7.32 3.37
N GLY A 276 7.89 7.75 3.20
CA GLY A 276 6.80 7.12 3.94
C GLY A 276 5.43 7.66 3.58
N LEU A 277 4.45 7.20 4.36
CA LEU A 277 3.06 7.65 4.30
C LEU A 277 2.60 8.17 5.65
N SER A 278 1.99 9.33 5.66
CA SER A 278 1.29 9.88 6.82
C SER A 278 -0.21 9.68 6.68
N PHE A 279 -0.85 9.35 7.79
CA PHE A 279 -2.30 9.19 7.91
C PHE A 279 -2.83 10.20 8.92
N SER A 280 -3.66 11.12 8.47
CA SER A 280 -4.24 12.18 9.28
C SER A 280 -5.77 12.11 9.24
N GLY A 281 -6.40 12.31 10.38
CA GLY A 281 -7.86 12.32 10.52
C GLY A 281 -8.30 11.86 11.91
N HIS A 282 -9.22 12.58 12.51
CA HIS A 282 -9.68 12.33 13.89
C HIS A 282 -10.38 10.98 14.09
N ARG A 283 -10.87 10.35 13.01
CA ARG A 283 -11.54 9.03 13.06
C ARG A 283 -10.59 7.84 12.92
N ILE A 284 -9.32 8.09 12.63
CA ILE A 284 -8.33 7.03 12.54
C ILE A 284 -8.05 6.46 13.94
N GLN A 285 -8.07 5.14 14.05
CA GLN A 285 -7.62 4.39 15.20
C GLN A 285 -6.51 3.46 14.75
N SER A 286 -5.50 3.30 15.56
CA SER A 286 -4.37 2.46 15.20
C SER A 286 -3.74 1.84 16.44
N ALA A 287 -3.16 0.67 16.28
CA ALA A 287 -2.40 -0.02 17.31
C ALA A 287 -1.22 -0.74 16.69
N THR A 288 -0.15 -0.84 17.46
CA THR A 288 1.05 -1.59 17.09
C THR A 288 1.45 -2.54 18.21
N VAL A 289 2.05 -3.65 17.83
CA VAL A 289 2.71 -4.58 18.74
C VAL A 289 4.08 -4.96 18.17
N LEU A 290 5.06 -4.96 19.05
CA LEU A 290 6.41 -5.43 18.77
C LEU A 290 6.53 -6.92 19.13
N LEU A 291 6.97 -7.73 18.19
CA LEU A 291 7.40 -9.10 18.39
C LEU A 291 8.93 -9.09 18.52
N ASN A 292 9.41 -9.18 19.75
CA ASN A 292 10.84 -9.20 20.05
C ASN A 292 11.52 -10.50 19.55
N GLU A 293 12.82 -10.56 19.67
CA GLU A 293 13.62 -11.73 19.29
C GLU A 293 13.34 -12.99 20.13
N ASP A 294 12.72 -12.85 21.30
CA ASP A 294 12.27 -13.98 22.13
C ASP A 294 10.95 -14.60 21.63
N VAL A 295 10.23 -13.91 20.73
CA VAL A 295 9.04 -14.45 20.06
C VAL A 295 9.46 -15.34 18.90
N ASN A 296 9.60 -16.65 19.18
CA ASN A 296 10.23 -17.61 18.26
C ASN A 296 9.42 -18.90 18.03
N ASP A 297 8.17 -18.94 18.46
CA ASP A 297 7.24 -20.02 18.22
C ASP A 297 5.79 -19.54 18.03
N GLU A 298 4.92 -20.40 17.55
CA GLU A 298 3.51 -20.06 17.28
C GLU A 298 2.79 -19.54 18.53
N LYS A 299 3.07 -20.09 19.71
CA LYS A 299 2.41 -19.72 20.96
C LYS A 299 2.78 -18.28 21.38
N THR A 300 4.04 -17.93 21.29
CA THR A 300 4.51 -16.58 21.63
C THR A 300 4.06 -15.56 20.60
N VAL A 301 3.97 -15.90 19.31
CA VAL A 301 3.37 -15.07 18.27
C VAL A 301 1.88 -14.84 18.54
N GLU A 302 1.11 -15.87 18.87
CA GLU A 302 -0.31 -15.75 19.23
C GLU A 302 -0.51 -14.86 20.46
N ALA A 303 0.36 -14.94 21.46
CA ALA A 303 0.31 -14.05 22.62
C ALA A 303 0.51 -12.57 22.23
N ALA A 304 1.40 -12.28 21.28
CA ALA A 304 1.56 -10.94 20.73
C ALA A 304 0.31 -10.48 19.96
N MET A 305 -0.30 -11.35 19.15
CA MET A 305 -1.55 -11.05 18.44
C MET A 305 -2.71 -10.80 19.42
N GLN A 306 -2.75 -11.51 20.55
CA GLN A 306 -3.74 -11.29 21.60
C GLN A 306 -3.58 -9.89 22.23
N ARG A 307 -2.34 -9.44 22.46
CA ARG A 307 -2.10 -8.05 22.90
C ARG A 307 -2.61 -7.04 21.89
N LEU A 308 -2.34 -7.26 20.60
CA LEU A 308 -2.85 -6.39 19.54
C LEU A 308 -4.38 -6.39 19.47
N LYS A 309 -5.02 -7.55 19.65
CA LYS A 309 -6.49 -7.68 19.69
C LYS A 309 -7.11 -6.94 20.87
N ALA A 310 -6.41 -6.86 22.01
CA ALA A 310 -6.86 -6.12 23.18
C ALA A 310 -6.98 -4.60 22.95
N ALA A 311 -6.37 -4.07 21.89
CA ALA A 311 -6.59 -2.68 21.46
C ALA A 311 -8.03 -2.40 20.99
N ASN A 312 -8.79 -3.46 20.71
CA ASN A 312 -10.21 -3.39 20.33
C ASN A 312 -10.48 -2.50 19.10
N ILE A 313 -9.59 -2.57 18.10
CA ILE A 313 -9.74 -1.86 16.81
C ILE A 313 -10.82 -2.59 15.99
N PRO A 314 -11.81 -1.88 15.41
CA PRO A 314 -12.81 -2.48 14.53
C PRO A 314 -12.15 -3.12 13.30
N GLU A 315 -12.54 -4.32 12.91
CA GLU A 315 -11.93 -4.99 11.75
C GLU A 315 -12.37 -4.38 10.40
N ARG A 316 -13.62 -3.91 10.31
CA ARG A 316 -14.13 -3.29 9.09
C ARG A 316 -13.38 -1.98 8.80
N ASN A 317 -12.99 -1.75 7.55
CA ASN A 317 -12.18 -0.61 7.10
C ASN A 317 -10.81 -0.53 7.81
N THR A 318 -10.27 -1.66 8.19
CA THR A 318 -8.95 -1.76 8.83
C THR A 318 -7.99 -2.51 7.92
N ILE A 319 -6.75 -2.05 7.90
CA ILE A 319 -5.63 -2.64 7.18
C ILE A 319 -4.58 -3.04 8.21
N GLY A 320 -4.05 -4.24 8.08
CA GLY A 320 -2.89 -4.71 8.83
C GLY A 320 -1.61 -4.50 8.05
N PHE A 321 -0.54 -4.14 8.76
CA PHE A 321 0.82 -4.17 8.22
C PHE A 321 1.72 -5.03 9.10
N MET A 322 2.65 -5.71 8.45
CA MET A 322 3.71 -6.51 9.04
C MET A 322 5.04 -6.05 8.48
N PHE A 323 5.90 -5.51 9.32
CA PHE A 323 7.27 -5.14 8.98
C PHE A 323 8.21 -6.04 9.78
N ALA A 324 8.80 -7.02 9.10
CA ALA A 324 9.61 -8.05 9.71
C ALA A 324 11.06 -7.98 9.26
N CYS A 325 11.97 -8.38 10.12
CA CYS A 325 13.36 -8.56 9.75
C CYS A 325 13.52 -9.69 8.73
N VAL A 326 14.41 -9.53 7.75
CA VAL A 326 14.78 -10.61 6.81
C VAL A 326 15.31 -11.86 7.52
N GLY A 327 15.81 -11.71 8.75
CA GLY A 327 16.22 -12.80 9.60
C GLY A 327 15.07 -13.60 10.22
N ARG A 328 13.82 -13.12 10.11
CA ARG A 328 12.62 -13.82 10.56
C ARG A 328 12.02 -14.62 9.39
N GLY A 329 10.91 -15.29 9.60
CA GLY A 329 10.29 -16.10 8.57
C GLY A 329 10.66 -17.58 8.66
N PHE A 330 10.75 -18.26 7.52
CA PHE A 330 10.85 -19.71 7.44
C PHE A 330 12.01 -20.32 8.27
N GLN A 331 13.20 -19.73 8.17
CA GLN A 331 14.37 -20.25 8.91
C GLN A 331 14.27 -19.97 10.42
N TYR A 332 13.77 -18.80 10.77
CA TYR A 332 13.60 -18.40 12.17
C TYR A 332 12.64 -19.31 12.93
N TYR A 333 11.55 -19.69 12.28
CA TYR A 333 10.54 -20.60 12.83
C TYR A 333 10.82 -22.08 12.54
N ARG A 334 12.09 -22.48 12.41
CA ARG A 334 12.54 -23.87 12.26
C ARG A 334 11.89 -24.59 11.08
N ALA A 335 11.99 -23.98 9.90
CA ALA A 335 11.40 -24.47 8.65
C ALA A 335 9.85 -24.47 8.63
N LYS A 336 9.21 -23.62 9.43
CA LYS A 336 7.79 -23.32 9.34
C LYS A 336 7.61 -21.96 8.69
N GLY A 337 6.94 -21.92 7.56
CA GLY A 337 6.58 -20.66 6.88
C GLY A 337 5.25 -20.12 7.35
N ASN A 338 5.06 -18.83 7.13
CA ASN A 338 3.78 -18.14 7.32
C ASN A 338 3.27 -18.09 8.78
N VAL A 339 4.16 -18.20 9.75
CA VAL A 339 3.79 -18.31 11.17
C VAL A 339 3.14 -17.05 11.70
N GLU A 340 3.71 -15.89 11.40
CA GLU A 340 3.22 -14.61 11.90
C GLU A 340 1.94 -14.18 11.16
N ALA A 341 1.88 -14.38 9.86
CA ALA A 341 0.72 -14.07 9.05
C ALA A 341 -0.48 -14.97 9.37
N ASP A 342 -0.25 -16.26 9.66
CA ASP A 342 -1.31 -17.19 10.09
C ASP A 342 -1.86 -16.83 11.47
N ALA A 343 -0.98 -16.49 12.41
CA ALA A 343 -1.39 -16.00 13.72
C ALA A 343 -2.21 -14.70 13.59
N PHE A 344 -1.77 -13.76 12.75
CA PHE A 344 -2.55 -12.56 12.47
C PHE A 344 -3.96 -12.92 11.95
N ARG A 345 -4.06 -13.79 10.95
CA ARG A 345 -5.33 -14.22 10.37
C ARG A 345 -6.27 -14.88 11.38
N LYS A 346 -5.72 -15.63 12.33
CA LYS A 346 -6.49 -16.28 13.41
C LYS A 346 -7.20 -15.25 14.30
N PHE A 347 -6.54 -14.13 14.61
CA PHE A 347 -7.08 -13.08 15.49
C PHE A 347 -7.85 -12.00 14.73
N PHE A 348 -7.53 -11.77 13.47
CA PHE A 348 -8.11 -10.72 12.62
C PHE A 348 -8.60 -11.30 11.28
N PRO A 349 -9.64 -12.14 11.30
CA PRO A 349 -10.07 -12.89 10.12
C PRO A 349 -10.56 -12.04 8.95
N SER A 350 -11.00 -10.81 9.19
CA SER A 350 -11.52 -9.91 8.16
C SER A 350 -10.55 -8.81 7.73
N VAL A 351 -9.39 -8.71 8.39
CA VAL A 351 -8.39 -7.67 8.11
C VAL A 351 -7.36 -8.17 7.10
N PRO A 352 -7.19 -7.53 5.95
CA PRO A 352 -6.10 -7.84 5.04
C PRO A 352 -4.75 -7.43 5.64
N LEU A 353 -3.72 -8.24 5.44
CA LEU A 353 -2.36 -8.02 5.93
C LEU A 353 -1.42 -7.76 4.76
N PHE A 354 -0.59 -6.72 4.89
CA PHE A 354 0.42 -6.30 3.91
C PHE A 354 1.73 -5.99 4.62
N GLY A 355 2.82 -5.91 3.89
CA GLY A 355 4.08 -5.50 4.46
C GLY A 355 5.29 -6.06 3.72
N PHE A 356 6.39 -6.13 4.43
CA PHE A 356 7.65 -6.56 3.85
C PHE A 356 8.57 -7.24 4.87
N PHE A 357 9.57 -7.93 4.34
CA PHE A 357 10.79 -8.30 5.03
C PHE A 357 11.86 -7.25 4.73
N GLY A 358 12.52 -6.72 5.78
CA GLY A 358 13.48 -5.62 5.67
C GLY A 358 14.72 -5.81 6.54
N ASN A 359 15.63 -4.84 6.49
CA ASN A 359 16.92 -4.89 7.17
C ASN A 359 16.97 -4.07 8.45
N GLY A 360 15.91 -4.04 9.21
CA GLY A 360 15.73 -3.30 10.46
C GLY A 360 14.29 -2.79 10.57
N GLU A 361 13.74 -2.83 11.76
CA GLU A 361 12.35 -2.51 12.04
C GLU A 361 12.24 -1.25 12.89
N ILE A 362 11.16 -0.48 12.66
CA ILE A 362 10.88 0.77 13.34
C ILE A 362 9.49 0.68 13.96
N GLY A 363 9.40 0.87 15.27
CA GLY A 363 8.12 0.91 15.98
C GLY A 363 8.24 0.44 17.42
N CYS A 364 7.10 0.47 18.14
CA CYS A 364 6.98 -0.02 19.52
C CYS A 364 5.51 -0.36 19.82
N ASP A 365 5.26 -0.97 20.96
CA ASP A 365 3.89 -1.25 21.45
C ASP A 365 3.14 0.04 21.74
N ARG A 366 2.11 0.38 20.96
CA ARG A 366 1.30 1.59 21.15
C ARG A 366 -0.14 1.42 20.70
N ILE A 367 -1.05 2.20 21.31
CA ILE A 367 -2.46 2.30 20.90
C ILE A 367 -2.84 3.77 20.77
N VAL A 368 -3.37 4.16 19.61
CA VAL A 368 -3.97 5.48 19.37
C VAL A 368 -5.46 5.29 19.09
N THR A 369 -6.31 5.80 19.96
CA THR A 369 -7.77 5.77 19.81
C THR A 369 -8.28 7.06 19.16
N GLY A 370 -9.55 7.07 18.71
CA GLY A 370 -10.18 8.23 18.11
C GLY A 370 -10.24 9.49 19.03
N ASN A 371 -10.02 9.33 20.34
CA ASN A 371 -9.95 10.43 21.30
C ASN A 371 -8.52 10.94 21.55
N PHE A 372 -7.56 10.62 20.72
CA PHE A 372 -6.14 10.98 20.87
C PHE A 372 -5.45 10.46 22.13
N VAL A 373 -6.01 9.47 22.79
CA VAL A 373 -5.38 8.87 23.94
C VAL A 373 -4.36 7.85 23.46
N LEU A 374 -3.09 8.18 23.60
CA LEU A 374 -2.02 7.21 23.43
C LEU A 374 -1.98 6.31 24.66
N LYS A 375 -2.15 5.01 24.48
CA LYS A 375 -1.98 4.00 25.52
C LYS A 375 -0.81 3.10 25.16
N LYS A 376 0.03 2.82 26.13
CA LYS A 376 1.08 1.80 26.00
C LYS A 376 0.46 0.43 26.23
N CYS A 377 0.77 -0.52 25.36
CA CYS A 377 0.33 -1.91 25.55
C CYS A 377 1.13 -2.62 26.66
N ASN A 378 2.40 -2.23 26.85
CA ASN A 378 3.30 -2.73 27.90
C ASN A 378 4.02 -1.55 28.58
N GLU A 379 4.50 -1.76 29.79
CA GLU A 379 5.33 -0.79 30.54
C GLU A 379 6.79 -0.71 30.03
N VAL A 380 7.07 -1.16 28.80
CA VAL A 380 8.42 -1.13 28.21
C VAL A 380 8.83 0.31 27.98
N LYS A 381 10.04 0.65 28.40
CA LYS A 381 10.63 1.97 28.24
C LYS A 381 10.71 2.31 26.75
N ASP A 382 10.12 3.42 26.36
CA ASP A 382 9.86 3.85 24.97
C ASP A 382 11.08 4.34 24.18
N ASP A 383 12.29 4.23 24.69
CA ASP A 383 13.45 4.94 24.14
C ASP A 383 14.09 4.28 22.92
N ASP A 384 13.71 3.02 22.62
CA ASP A 384 14.24 2.32 21.46
C ASP A 384 13.13 2.06 20.42
N LEU A 385 13.14 2.85 19.36
CA LEU A 385 12.24 2.69 18.21
C LEU A 385 12.88 1.87 17.08
N PHE A 386 14.17 1.53 17.22
CA PHE A 386 14.92 0.79 16.20
C PHE A 386 15.24 -0.61 16.70
N HIS A 387 14.88 -1.58 15.89
CA HIS A 387 15.01 -2.98 16.25
C HIS A 387 15.70 -3.79 15.15
N SER A 388 16.14 -4.99 15.53
CA SER A 388 16.69 -6.01 14.64
C SER A 388 16.18 -7.37 15.10
N TYR A 389 15.97 -8.29 14.17
CA TYR A 389 15.39 -9.62 14.44
C TYR A 389 13.99 -9.58 15.07
N THR A 390 13.25 -8.55 14.77
CA THR A 390 11.90 -8.29 15.31
C THR A 390 10.85 -8.24 14.22
N THR A 391 9.59 -8.13 14.62
CA THR A 391 8.48 -7.80 13.72
C THR A 391 7.61 -6.73 14.37
N ILE A 392 7.22 -5.72 13.60
CA ILE A 392 6.20 -4.74 13.97
C ILE A 392 4.91 -5.11 13.26
N MET A 393 3.86 -5.39 14.03
CA MET A 393 2.49 -5.54 13.51
C MET A 393 1.69 -4.28 13.76
N VAL A 394 0.97 -3.81 12.75
CA VAL A 394 0.22 -2.55 12.80
C VAL A 394 -1.22 -2.80 12.35
N LEU A 395 -2.17 -2.22 13.04
CA LEU A 395 -3.57 -2.07 12.59
C LEU A 395 -3.84 -0.59 12.33
N ILE A 396 -4.39 -0.26 11.17
CA ILE A 396 -4.84 1.09 10.83
C ILE A 396 -6.31 1.04 10.43
N HIS A 397 -7.18 1.54 11.30
CA HIS A 397 -8.61 1.69 11.02
C HIS A 397 -8.89 3.07 10.44
N LEU A 398 -9.43 3.10 9.24
CA LEU A 398 -9.70 4.32 8.48
C LEU A 398 -11.09 4.94 8.77
N GLY A 399 -11.67 4.63 9.91
CA GLY A 399 -12.99 5.10 10.29
C GLY A 399 -14.14 4.36 9.57
N SER A 400 -15.33 4.46 10.11
CA SER A 400 -16.54 4.02 9.44
C SER A 400 -17.11 5.18 8.62
N SER A 401 -17.40 4.94 7.35
CA SER A 401 -18.34 5.80 6.61
C SER A 401 -19.72 5.70 7.29
N LYS A 402 -20.27 6.82 7.74
CA LYS A 402 -21.67 6.88 8.12
C LYS A 402 -22.54 6.58 6.92
#